data_99238e532e4b8c909fdf1ec92cf48fde
#
_entry.id   99238e532e4b8c909fdf1ec92cf48fde
#
_cell.length_a   1.000
_cell.length_b   1.000
_cell.length_c   1.000
_cell.angle_alpha   90.00
_cell.angle_beta   90.00
_cell.angle_gamma   90.00
#
_symmetry.space_group_name_H-M   'P 1'
#
loop_
_entity.id
_entity.type
_entity.pdbx_description
1 polymer ?
#
loop_
_entity_poly.entity_id
_entity_poly.type
_entity_poly.pdbx_seq_one_letter_code
_entity_poly.pdbx_strand_id
1 'polypeptide(L)'
;MWKKLSVVGMSSALALSLAACGSESSSKEEGSSSKSDVIEATIKDAAYVISSEDDGQSVDSETGLLEVNVKVTNKTNSSIMLDSYDGVKLYDGDEQIEPENVYDTEVGLDDDSSGTIGGKKVKNVKYYFNVEKDKSYEVGLKPRTKDVEDEAEEVMLKLDTKKYDDSFEALQDPAKAVEAYVKTLYFGEKDKNYDKLVSADKEKIEEQAKEAFVDRMSTATSGTNVDDSEMNKMYDTYKATLAEKAKLEPRVVARGKDKAEVKLKYSSVSLSDVYDSLGDYAKEYMEQNATFDREVAYEYAVTKFDKIMEDTDAKNSSYDMTIDLKLKDGKWEIDSSAVKDFNTAFGEGLL
;
A
#
# COMPACT_ATOMS: atom_id res chain seq x y z
N MET A 1 -60.18 42.65 -31.87
CA MET A 1 -60.47 43.81 -31.00
C MET A 1 -59.23 44.06 -30.22
N TRP A 2 -58.54 45.03 -30.61
CA TRP A 2 -58.24 46.31 -29.97
C TRP A 2 -57.44 46.20 -28.67
N LYS A 3 -56.31 46.63 -28.64
CA LYS A 3 -55.54 47.95 -28.56
C LYS A 3 -54.87 47.99 -27.22
N LYS A 4 -53.74 48.39 -26.99
CA LYS A 4 -52.70 49.37 -27.31
C LYS A 4 -51.70 49.38 -26.11
N LEU A 5 -50.41 49.36 -26.31
CA LEU A 5 -49.44 50.46 -26.27
C LEU A 5 -49.30 51.17 -24.94
N SER A 6 -48.10 51.15 -24.36
CA SER A 6 -47.12 52.23 -24.16
C SER A 6 -45.99 51.72 -23.24
N VAL A 7 -44.77 51.61 -23.56
CA VAL A 7 -43.59 52.49 -23.88
C VAL A 7 -43.18 53.42 -22.72
N VAL A 8 -41.82 53.40 -22.55
CA VAL A 8 -40.92 54.35 -21.85
C VAL A 8 -40.61 53.96 -20.41
N GLY A 9 -39.35 53.85 -19.98
CA GLY A 9 -38.10 54.23 -20.55
C GLY A 9 -36.95 53.93 -19.58
N MET A 10 -35.79 53.78 -20.19
CA MET A 10 -34.44 54.08 -19.76
C MET A 10 -34.06 54.17 -18.28
N SER A 11 -33.10 53.33 -17.82
CA SER A 11 -31.75 53.84 -17.56
C SER A 11 -30.80 52.71 -17.14
N SER A 12 -29.77 52.62 -17.89
CA SER A 12 -28.50 51.94 -17.77
C SER A 12 -27.88 51.86 -16.38
N ALA A 13 -27.42 50.65 -16.00
CA ALA A 13 -26.18 50.46 -15.24
C ALA A 13 -25.55 49.14 -15.66
N LEU A 14 -24.42 49.23 -16.32
CA LEU A 14 -23.51 48.15 -16.62
C LEU A 14 -22.95 47.60 -15.30
N ALA A 15 -23.21 46.33 -15.04
CA ALA A 15 -22.39 45.54 -14.14
C ALA A 15 -21.94 44.30 -14.91
N LEU A 16 -20.68 44.31 -15.36
CA LEU A 16 -19.96 43.16 -15.90
C LEU A 16 -19.78 42.13 -14.78
N SER A 17 -20.61 41.12 -14.77
CA SER A 17 -20.35 39.90 -14.02
C SER A 17 -19.80 38.86 -15.01
N LEU A 18 -18.50 38.66 -14.99
CA LEU A 18 -17.84 37.49 -15.57
C LEU A 18 -18.26 36.26 -14.75
N ALA A 19 -19.29 35.60 -15.22
CA ALA A 19 -19.58 34.23 -14.80
C ALA A 19 -18.73 33.28 -15.64
N ALA A 20 -17.56 32.93 -15.11
CA ALA A 20 -16.82 31.78 -15.58
C ALA A 20 -17.42 30.54 -14.87
N CYS A 21 -18.27 29.79 -15.56
CA CYS A 21 -18.58 28.42 -15.21
C CYS A 21 -17.33 27.57 -15.43
N GLY A 22 -16.82 27.00 -14.37
CA GLY A 22 -15.85 25.94 -14.34
C GLY A 22 -16.08 25.20 -13.05
N SER A 23 -16.96 24.20 -13.08
CA SER A 23 -17.18 23.29 -11.98
C SER A 23 -16.06 22.27 -11.97
N GLU A 24 -15.06 22.51 -11.14
CA GLU A 24 -14.24 21.46 -10.55
C GLU A 24 -14.19 21.75 -9.06
N SER A 25 -15.01 21.00 -8.33
CA SER A 25 -14.98 20.98 -6.88
C SER A 25 -13.77 20.13 -6.43
N SER A 26 -12.60 20.74 -6.44
CA SER A 26 -11.54 20.33 -5.54
C SER A 26 -11.58 21.32 -4.38
N SER A 27 -12.06 20.89 -3.23
CA SER A 27 -11.85 21.57 -1.97
C SER A 27 -10.34 21.56 -1.69
N LYS A 28 -9.63 22.57 -2.21
CA LYS A 28 -8.29 22.88 -1.74
C LYS A 28 -8.48 23.50 -0.36
N GLU A 29 -8.34 22.69 0.68
CA GLU A 29 -8.05 23.24 1.98
C GLU A 29 -6.74 24.03 1.85
N GLU A 30 -6.81 25.33 2.09
CA GLU A 30 -5.63 26.19 2.11
C GLU A 30 -4.76 25.75 3.29
N GLY A 31 -3.58 25.17 2.99
CA GLY A 31 -2.58 24.86 3.99
C GLY A 31 -2.14 26.13 4.74
N SER A 32 -1.68 25.98 5.98
CA SER A 32 -1.10 27.10 6.73
C SER A 32 0.00 27.79 5.93
N SER A 33 -0.06 29.12 5.82
CA SER A 33 0.92 29.94 5.11
C SER A 33 1.41 31.08 5.97
N SER A 34 2.71 31.38 5.95
CA SER A 34 3.33 32.49 6.68
C SER A 34 4.53 33.05 5.91
N LYS A 35 4.98 34.25 6.26
CA LYS A 35 6.05 34.96 5.55
C LYS A 35 6.86 35.85 6.45
N SER A 36 8.15 36.02 6.12
CA SER A 36 9.07 37.02 6.61
C SER A 36 9.63 37.84 5.45
N ASP A 37 10.62 38.68 5.68
CA ASP A 37 11.34 39.35 4.61
C ASP A 37 12.22 38.42 3.77
N VAL A 38 12.64 37.29 4.35
CA VAL A 38 13.54 36.31 3.73
C VAL A 38 12.79 35.22 2.98
N ILE A 39 11.74 34.65 3.59
CA ILE A 39 10.98 33.53 3.00
C ILE A 39 9.47 33.74 3.07
N GLU A 40 8.79 33.04 2.20
CA GLU A 40 7.37 32.71 2.29
C GLU A 40 7.23 31.20 2.26
N ALA A 41 6.51 30.64 3.23
CA ALA A 41 6.35 29.20 3.38
C ALA A 41 4.88 28.79 3.49
N THR A 42 4.55 27.60 2.98
CA THR A 42 3.20 27.04 3.01
C THR A 42 3.28 25.54 3.15
N ILE A 43 2.57 24.94 4.11
CA ILE A 43 2.35 23.50 4.17
C ILE A 43 1.45 23.13 2.99
N LYS A 44 1.95 22.30 2.08
CA LYS A 44 1.22 21.85 0.88
C LYS A 44 0.33 20.66 1.20
N ASP A 45 0.91 19.70 1.89
CA ASP A 45 0.24 18.50 2.37
C ASP A 45 1.08 17.88 3.50
N ALA A 46 0.46 16.94 4.22
CA ALA A 46 1.16 16.04 5.12
C ALA A 46 0.46 14.67 5.10
N ALA A 47 1.17 13.63 5.49
CA ALA A 47 0.62 12.29 5.63
C ALA A 47 1.44 11.47 6.62
N TYR A 48 0.77 10.61 7.36
CA TYR A 48 1.46 9.62 8.18
C TYR A 48 2.10 8.55 7.29
N VAL A 49 3.32 8.14 7.66
CA VAL A 49 4.17 7.20 6.93
C VAL A 49 4.76 6.16 7.89
N ILE A 50 5.38 5.11 7.34
CA ILE A 50 6.14 4.11 8.10
C ILE A 50 7.51 4.00 7.43
N SER A 51 8.58 4.18 8.21
CA SER A 51 9.96 3.95 7.77
C SER A 51 10.41 2.54 8.11
N SER A 52 11.19 1.92 7.23
CA SER A 52 11.77 0.60 7.46
C SER A 52 12.81 0.58 8.60
N GLU A 53 13.35 1.74 8.98
CA GLU A 53 14.31 1.88 10.08
C GLU A 53 13.66 1.63 11.45
N ASP A 54 12.34 1.80 11.55
CA ASP A 54 11.58 1.58 12.80
C ASP A 54 11.31 0.10 13.12
N ASP A 55 11.93 -0.87 12.41
CA ASP A 55 11.72 -2.32 12.56
C ASP A 55 10.24 -2.75 12.52
N GLY A 56 9.39 -1.92 11.87
CA GLY A 56 7.94 -2.06 11.86
C GLY A 56 7.37 -2.04 13.27
N GLN A 57 7.90 -1.17 14.15
CA GLN A 57 7.30 -0.96 15.46
C GLN A 57 5.81 -0.77 15.27
N SER A 58 5.04 -1.42 16.10
CA SER A 58 3.59 -1.25 16.11
C SER A 58 3.32 0.24 16.15
N VAL A 59 2.74 0.77 15.07
CA VAL A 59 2.22 2.13 15.07
C VAL A 59 1.42 2.23 16.37
N ASP A 60 1.91 3.03 17.31
CA ASP A 60 1.17 3.31 18.53
C ASP A 60 -0.19 3.84 18.09
N SER A 61 -1.23 3.55 18.83
CA SER A 61 -2.58 4.01 18.48
C SER A 61 -2.71 5.54 18.50
N GLU A 62 -1.74 6.24 19.06
CA GLU A 62 -1.81 7.69 19.31
C GLU A 62 -0.70 8.48 18.63
N THR A 63 0.46 7.86 18.33
CA THR A 63 1.63 8.53 17.74
C THR A 63 2.04 7.92 16.41
N GLY A 64 2.64 8.72 15.53
CA GLY A 64 3.14 8.26 14.25
C GLY A 64 4.10 9.25 13.60
N LEU A 65 4.86 8.75 12.63
CA LEU A 65 5.77 9.56 11.82
C LEU A 65 4.97 10.30 10.75
N LEU A 66 4.94 11.63 10.81
CA LEU A 66 4.25 12.50 9.87
C LEU A 66 5.25 13.12 8.87
N GLU A 67 5.09 12.83 7.58
CA GLU A 67 5.75 13.58 6.49
C GLU A 67 5.02 14.91 6.31
N VAL A 68 5.73 16.02 6.42
CA VAL A 68 5.22 17.39 6.17
C VAL A 68 5.91 17.97 4.95
N ASN A 69 5.15 18.22 3.89
CA ASN A 69 5.65 18.80 2.65
C ASN A 69 5.43 20.31 2.64
N VAL A 70 6.51 21.08 2.68
CA VAL A 70 6.48 22.55 2.76
C VAL A 70 7.00 23.13 1.46
N LYS A 71 6.18 23.99 0.84
CA LYS A 71 6.63 24.87 -0.25
C LYS A 71 7.27 26.11 0.33
N VAL A 72 8.54 26.32 0.02
CA VAL A 72 9.30 27.51 0.46
C VAL A 72 9.70 28.35 -0.74
N THR A 73 9.43 29.64 -0.67
CA THR A 73 9.85 30.66 -1.63
C THR A 73 10.93 31.53 -1.02
N ASN A 74 12.14 31.52 -1.55
CA ASN A 74 13.19 32.43 -1.16
C ASN A 74 12.95 33.83 -1.77
N LYS A 75 12.72 34.83 -0.94
CA LYS A 75 12.45 36.20 -1.34
C LYS A 75 13.71 37.05 -1.52
N THR A 76 14.87 36.53 -1.17
CA THR A 76 16.17 37.24 -1.29
C THR A 76 16.80 37.03 -2.68
N ASN A 77 17.86 37.75 -3.00
CA ASN A 77 18.63 37.56 -4.21
C ASN A 77 19.72 36.47 -4.07
N SER A 78 20.09 36.13 -2.84
CA SER A 78 21.14 35.14 -2.50
C SER A 78 20.50 33.81 -2.12
N SER A 79 21.29 32.73 -2.13
CA SER A 79 20.86 31.43 -1.64
C SER A 79 20.67 31.45 -0.14
N ILE A 80 19.63 30.78 0.33
CA ILE A 80 19.34 30.48 1.73
C ILE A 80 19.50 28.99 2.00
N MET A 81 19.65 28.63 3.27
CA MET A 81 19.68 27.24 3.74
C MET A 81 18.60 27.05 4.81
N LEU A 82 17.80 26.00 4.64
CA LEU A 82 16.82 25.49 5.60
C LEU A 82 17.11 24.00 5.78
N ASP A 83 18.18 23.70 6.54
CA ASP A 83 18.50 22.31 6.86
C ASP A 83 17.61 21.79 8.01
N SER A 84 17.42 20.47 8.06
CA SER A 84 16.61 19.82 9.08
C SER A 84 17.20 19.92 10.49
N TYR A 85 18.50 20.21 10.61
CA TYR A 85 19.19 20.21 11.91
C TYR A 85 19.00 21.50 12.69
N ASP A 86 19.22 22.67 12.07
CA ASP A 86 19.15 23.98 12.75
C ASP A 86 18.05 24.89 12.20
N GLY A 87 17.60 24.63 10.97
CA GLY A 87 16.70 25.51 10.25
C GLY A 87 15.21 25.17 10.38
N VAL A 88 14.86 24.02 10.96
CA VAL A 88 13.47 23.56 11.07
C VAL A 88 13.21 22.91 12.42
N LYS A 89 12.11 23.29 13.04
CA LYS A 89 11.67 22.76 14.33
C LYS A 89 10.16 22.57 14.33
N LEU A 90 9.69 21.66 15.15
CA LEU A 90 8.27 21.54 15.48
C LEU A 90 8.07 21.98 16.93
N TYR A 91 7.03 22.75 17.20
CA TYR A 91 6.71 23.24 18.52
C TYR A 91 5.38 22.70 19.02
N ASP A 92 5.39 22.20 20.25
CA ASP A 92 4.22 21.82 21.02
C ASP A 92 4.12 22.75 22.23
N GLY A 93 3.48 23.90 22.06
CA GLY A 93 3.56 24.97 23.04
C GLY A 93 5.00 25.47 23.25
N ASP A 94 5.54 25.24 24.43
CA ASP A 94 6.93 25.63 24.80
C ASP A 94 7.94 24.51 24.52
N GLU A 95 7.50 23.30 24.13
CA GLU A 95 8.37 22.16 23.80
C GLU A 95 8.82 22.20 22.34
N GLN A 96 10.10 21.96 22.12
CA GLN A 96 10.72 21.91 20.81
C GLN A 96 11.03 20.46 20.44
N ILE A 97 10.57 20.04 19.27
CA ILE A 97 10.73 18.70 18.70
C ILE A 97 11.59 18.83 17.43
N GLU A 98 12.65 18.01 17.36
CA GLU A 98 13.53 17.95 16.20
C GLU A 98 12.90 17.11 15.07
N PRO A 99 13.17 17.44 13.80
CA PRO A 99 12.82 16.56 12.69
C PRO A 99 13.59 15.23 12.79
N GLU A 100 12.90 14.14 12.37
CA GLU A 100 13.55 12.84 12.20
C GLU A 100 14.28 12.79 10.85
N ASN A 101 15.45 12.15 10.83
CA ASN A 101 16.14 11.83 9.58
C ASN A 101 15.58 10.53 9.03
N VAL A 102 14.92 10.58 7.88
CA VAL A 102 14.31 9.42 7.24
C VAL A 102 14.92 9.24 5.86
N TYR A 103 15.42 8.04 5.59
CA TYR A 103 15.98 7.70 4.30
C TYR A 103 15.52 6.30 3.86
N ASP A 104 14.40 6.25 3.14
CA ASP A 104 13.83 5.03 2.59
C ASP A 104 13.31 5.30 1.17
N THR A 105 14.24 5.23 0.20
CA THR A 105 13.96 5.57 -1.19
C THR A 105 13.05 4.57 -1.89
N GLU A 106 12.96 3.33 -1.41
CA GLU A 106 12.11 2.28 -1.99
C GLU A 106 10.64 2.70 -1.92
N VAL A 107 10.23 3.28 -0.79
CA VAL A 107 8.87 3.78 -0.62
C VAL A 107 8.76 5.32 -0.82
N GLY A 108 9.85 5.97 -1.26
CA GLY A 108 9.87 7.40 -1.60
C GLY A 108 9.95 8.31 -0.38
N LEU A 109 10.46 7.80 0.75
CA LEU A 109 10.78 8.60 1.92
C LEU A 109 12.25 9.01 1.84
N ASP A 110 12.47 10.27 1.56
CA ASP A 110 13.78 10.90 1.58
C ASP A 110 13.64 12.30 2.17
N ASP A 111 14.52 12.64 3.07
CA ASP A 111 14.66 14.02 3.49
C ASP A 111 15.49 14.79 2.46
N ASP A 112 15.07 16.00 2.14
CA ASP A 112 15.87 16.91 1.33
C ASP A 112 16.87 17.66 2.24
N SER A 113 17.78 16.89 2.84
CA SER A 113 18.74 17.35 3.85
C SER A 113 19.61 18.54 3.39
N SER A 114 19.71 18.77 2.07
CA SER A 114 20.52 19.90 1.57
C SER A 114 19.89 21.26 1.88
N GLY A 115 18.57 21.33 2.06
CA GLY A 115 17.83 22.55 2.46
C GLY A 115 18.16 23.83 1.67
N THR A 116 19.04 23.78 0.65
CA THR A 116 19.50 24.96 -0.09
C THR A 116 18.46 25.41 -1.12
N ILE A 117 18.09 26.70 -1.04
CA ILE A 117 17.15 27.33 -1.96
C ILE A 117 17.81 28.56 -2.60
N GLY A 118 18.00 28.54 -3.91
CA GLY A 118 18.59 29.65 -4.67
C GLY A 118 17.78 30.93 -4.56
N GLY A 119 18.45 32.08 -4.79
CA GLY A 119 17.81 33.39 -4.74
C GLY A 119 16.61 33.50 -5.67
N LYS A 120 15.47 34.01 -5.22
CA LYS A 120 14.19 34.14 -5.93
C LYS A 120 13.63 32.81 -6.46
N LYS A 121 14.01 31.67 -5.84
CA LYS A 121 13.54 30.35 -6.24
C LYS A 121 12.53 29.79 -5.24
N VAL A 122 11.77 28.81 -5.73
CA VAL A 122 10.81 28.02 -4.95
C VAL A 122 11.31 26.60 -4.87
N LYS A 123 11.19 25.97 -3.71
CA LYS A 123 11.49 24.56 -3.48
C LYS A 123 10.39 23.94 -2.63
N ASN A 124 10.03 22.69 -2.88
CA ASN A 124 9.27 21.88 -1.94
C ASN A 124 10.29 21.06 -1.16
N VAL A 125 10.16 21.07 0.17
CA VAL A 125 11.02 20.33 1.09
C VAL A 125 10.14 19.48 2.00
N LYS A 126 10.63 18.28 2.32
CA LYS A 126 9.96 17.34 3.20
C LYS A 126 10.67 17.31 4.54
N TYR A 127 9.88 17.26 5.60
CA TYR A 127 10.35 17.06 6.96
C TYR A 127 9.50 16.00 7.62
N TYR A 128 10.09 15.24 8.52
CA TYR A 128 9.45 14.13 9.22
C TYR A 128 9.46 14.41 10.71
N PHE A 129 8.33 14.18 11.37
CA PHE A 129 8.19 14.42 12.81
C PHE A 129 7.39 13.28 13.45
N ASN A 130 7.87 12.78 14.60
CA ASN A 130 7.06 11.93 15.46
C ASN A 130 6.04 12.80 16.19
N VAL A 131 4.76 12.61 15.91
CA VAL A 131 3.67 13.43 16.44
C VAL A 131 2.50 12.60 16.95
N GLU A 132 1.79 13.15 17.92
CA GLU A 132 0.50 12.62 18.33
C GLU A 132 -0.58 13.02 17.32
N LYS A 133 -1.53 12.13 17.07
CA LYS A 133 -2.71 12.47 16.28
C LYS A 133 -3.65 13.40 17.09
N ASP A 134 -4.60 14.03 16.40
CA ASP A 134 -5.60 14.94 17.00
C ASP A 134 -4.99 16.11 17.77
N LYS A 135 -3.75 16.52 17.47
CA LYS A 135 -3.03 17.57 18.15
C LYS A 135 -2.62 18.71 17.21
N SER A 136 -2.45 19.90 17.75
CA SER A 136 -2.02 21.08 17.00
C SER A 136 -0.59 21.44 17.38
N TYR A 137 0.23 21.67 16.36
CA TYR A 137 1.64 22.04 16.45
C TYR A 137 1.92 23.30 15.62
N GLU A 138 3.12 23.83 15.75
CA GLU A 138 3.65 24.87 14.88
C GLU A 138 5.00 24.43 14.29
N VAL A 139 5.12 24.49 12.95
CA VAL A 139 6.40 24.25 12.26
C VAL A 139 7.13 25.57 12.12
N GLY A 140 8.25 25.71 12.80
CA GLY A 140 9.14 26.85 12.72
C GLY A 140 10.19 26.66 11.62
N LEU A 141 10.36 27.67 10.78
CA LEU A 141 11.33 27.69 9.68
C LEU A 141 12.23 28.90 9.83
N LYS A 142 13.49 28.67 10.19
CA LYS A 142 14.50 29.73 10.38
C LYS A 142 15.61 29.60 9.33
N PRO A 143 15.52 30.33 8.19
CA PRO A 143 16.53 30.22 7.15
C PRO A 143 17.86 30.83 7.56
N ARG A 144 18.98 30.17 7.21
CA ARG A 144 20.32 30.78 7.27
C ARG A 144 20.64 31.45 5.95
N THR A 145 21.15 32.67 6.01
CA THR A 145 21.58 33.44 4.83
C THR A 145 23.07 33.75 4.94
N LYS A 146 23.79 33.77 3.82
CA LYS A 146 25.22 34.12 3.81
C LYS A 146 25.49 35.61 3.96
N ASP A 147 24.51 36.45 3.61
CA ASP A 147 24.71 37.88 3.39
C ASP A 147 24.03 38.75 4.48
N VAL A 148 23.42 38.17 5.50
CA VAL A 148 22.73 38.90 6.57
C VAL A 148 23.51 38.66 7.87
N GLU A 149 24.10 39.77 8.43
CA GLU A 149 24.75 39.71 9.74
C GLU A 149 23.74 39.44 10.88
N ASP A 150 22.46 39.75 10.65
CA ASP A 150 21.38 39.51 11.58
C ASP A 150 20.72 38.14 11.27
N GLU A 151 20.36 37.40 12.32
CA GLU A 151 19.60 36.16 12.20
C GLU A 151 18.25 36.43 11.51
N ALA A 152 17.90 35.58 10.53
CA ALA A 152 16.61 35.68 9.87
C ALA A 152 15.45 35.41 10.86
N GLU A 153 14.35 36.14 10.70
CA GLU A 153 13.14 35.89 11.46
C GLU A 153 12.57 34.50 11.17
N GLU A 154 12.20 33.79 12.22
CA GLU A 154 11.54 32.49 12.10
C GLU A 154 10.10 32.63 11.62
N VAL A 155 9.72 31.79 10.67
CA VAL A 155 8.36 31.75 10.10
C VAL A 155 7.62 30.55 10.68
N MET A 156 6.49 30.80 11.33
CA MET A 156 5.67 29.78 12.00
C MET A 156 4.50 29.35 11.12
N LEU A 157 4.31 28.05 10.94
CA LEU A 157 3.22 27.43 10.20
C LEU A 157 2.39 26.53 11.12
N LYS A 158 1.10 26.75 11.21
CA LYS A 158 0.20 25.90 11.99
C LYS A 158 0.03 24.53 11.33
N LEU A 159 0.22 23.49 12.11
CA LEU A 159 0.06 22.09 11.73
C LEU A 159 -0.98 21.43 12.65
N ASP A 160 -2.13 21.08 12.11
CA ASP A 160 -3.20 20.38 12.80
C ASP A 160 -3.23 18.94 12.31
N THR A 161 -2.77 18.00 13.15
CA THR A 161 -2.61 16.59 12.77
C THR A 161 -3.94 15.91 12.51
N LYS A 162 -5.03 16.40 13.09
CA LYS A 162 -6.39 15.87 12.84
C LYS A 162 -6.79 15.88 11.36
N LYS A 163 -6.25 16.80 10.58
CA LYS A 163 -6.51 16.87 9.14
C LYS A 163 -5.96 15.67 8.36
N TYR A 164 -5.09 14.89 8.98
CA TYR A 164 -4.38 13.78 8.36
C TYR A 164 -4.73 12.42 8.97
N ASP A 165 -5.76 12.35 9.82
CA ASP A 165 -6.23 11.13 10.47
C ASP A 165 -6.54 9.99 9.47
N ASP A 166 -7.14 10.32 8.33
CA ASP A 166 -7.42 9.35 7.27
C ASP A 166 -6.13 8.63 6.81
N SER A 167 -4.99 9.35 6.74
CA SER A 167 -3.71 8.75 6.37
C SER A 167 -3.15 7.85 7.48
N PHE A 168 -3.40 8.22 8.75
CA PHE A 168 -3.03 7.40 9.91
C PHE A 168 -3.83 6.09 9.95
N GLU A 169 -5.14 6.16 9.81
CA GLU A 169 -6.02 4.99 9.80
C GLU A 169 -5.72 4.05 8.62
N ALA A 170 -5.26 4.61 7.51
CA ALA A 170 -4.89 3.85 6.32
C ALA A 170 -3.49 3.24 6.39
N LEU A 171 -2.67 3.48 7.43
CA LEU A 171 -1.28 2.98 7.52
C LEU A 171 -1.16 1.46 7.31
N GLN A 172 -2.14 0.69 7.77
CA GLN A 172 -2.17 -0.76 7.62
C GLN A 172 -2.93 -1.27 6.37
N ASP A 173 -3.41 -0.38 5.51
CA ASP A 173 -4.16 -0.79 4.32
C ASP A 173 -3.33 -1.63 3.31
N PRO A 174 -2.00 -1.41 3.12
CA PRO A 174 -1.19 -2.32 2.30
C PRO A 174 -1.21 -3.77 2.80
N ALA A 175 -1.08 -4.00 4.10
CA ALA A 175 -1.13 -5.34 4.67
C ALA A 175 -2.51 -5.99 4.49
N LYS A 176 -3.58 -5.22 4.72
CA LYS A 176 -4.96 -5.67 4.46
C LYS A 176 -5.19 -5.98 2.97
N ALA A 177 -4.57 -5.21 2.06
CA ALA A 177 -4.65 -5.47 0.63
C ALA A 177 -3.97 -6.78 0.24
N VAL A 178 -2.78 -7.07 0.78
CA VAL A 178 -2.07 -8.35 0.57
C VAL A 178 -2.92 -9.52 1.08
N GLU A 179 -3.46 -9.43 2.30
CA GLU A 179 -4.31 -10.47 2.87
C GLU A 179 -5.55 -10.72 1.99
N ALA A 180 -6.26 -9.65 1.63
CA ALA A 180 -7.46 -9.74 0.80
C ALA A 180 -7.16 -10.30 -0.60
N TYR A 181 -6.00 -9.94 -1.17
CA TYR A 181 -5.53 -10.45 -2.45
C TYR A 181 -5.35 -11.97 -2.40
N VAL A 182 -4.58 -12.48 -1.43
CA VAL A 182 -4.31 -13.92 -1.32
C VAL A 182 -5.58 -14.71 -1.00
N LYS A 183 -6.38 -14.26 -0.02
CA LYS A 183 -7.63 -14.91 0.34
C LYS A 183 -8.62 -14.99 -0.82
N THR A 184 -8.75 -13.91 -1.59
CA THR A 184 -9.73 -13.89 -2.68
C THR A 184 -9.27 -14.70 -3.89
N LEU A 185 -8.01 -14.55 -4.31
CA LEU A 185 -7.54 -15.10 -5.58
C LEU A 185 -7.05 -16.53 -5.47
N TYR A 186 -6.44 -16.90 -4.34
CA TYR A 186 -5.85 -18.24 -4.13
C TYR A 186 -6.70 -19.13 -3.25
N PHE A 187 -7.40 -18.57 -2.24
CA PHE A 187 -8.21 -19.39 -1.33
C PHE A 187 -9.69 -19.43 -1.74
N GLY A 188 -10.10 -18.56 -2.68
CA GLY A 188 -11.50 -18.50 -3.15
C GLY A 188 -12.47 -17.91 -2.12
N GLU A 189 -11.96 -17.23 -1.09
CA GLU A 189 -12.76 -16.55 -0.08
C GLU A 189 -13.29 -15.18 -0.58
N LYS A 190 -14.35 -14.70 0.04
CA LYS A 190 -14.82 -13.32 -0.16
C LYS A 190 -14.26 -12.43 0.93
N ASP A 191 -13.24 -11.64 0.62
CA ASP A 191 -12.72 -10.64 1.55
C ASP A 191 -13.35 -9.27 1.28
N LYS A 192 -13.84 -8.60 2.34
CA LYS A 192 -14.50 -7.29 2.29
C LYS A 192 -13.57 -6.15 1.83
N ASN A 193 -12.26 -6.32 1.99
CA ASN A 193 -11.26 -5.31 1.64
C ASN A 193 -10.82 -5.44 0.18
N TYR A 194 -11.08 -6.59 -0.49
CA TYR A 194 -10.61 -6.81 -1.85
C TYR A 194 -11.08 -5.71 -2.81
N ASP A 195 -12.38 -5.50 -2.91
CA ASP A 195 -12.95 -4.51 -3.83
C ASP A 195 -12.56 -3.06 -3.46
N LYS A 196 -12.29 -2.81 -2.18
CA LYS A 196 -11.91 -1.49 -1.68
C LYS A 196 -10.43 -1.19 -1.87
N LEU A 197 -9.56 -2.16 -1.59
CA LEU A 197 -8.12 -1.92 -1.43
C LEU A 197 -7.27 -2.51 -2.55
N VAL A 198 -7.75 -3.49 -3.33
CA VAL A 198 -6.94 -4.23 -4.30
C VAL A 198 -7.22 -3.78 -5.73
N SER A 199 -6.14 -3.53 -6.49
CA SER A 199 -6.16 -3.34 -7.93
C SER A 199 -5.47 -4.54 -8.60
N ALA A 200 -6.23 -5.45 -9.19
CA ALA A 200 -5.69 -6.62 -9.87
C ALA A 200 -6.66 -7.11 -10.98
N ASP A 201 -6.10 -7.74 -11.99
CA ASP A 201 -6.87 -8.52 -12.99
C ASP A 201 -7.20 -9.89 -12.38
N LYS A 202 -8.35 -9.93 -11.70
CA LYS A 202 -8.79 -11.10 -10.94
C LYS A 202 -8.83 -12.37 -11.79
N GLU A 203 -9.49 -12.30 -12.96
CA GLU A 203 -9.68 -13.47 -13.82
C GLU A 203 -8.35 -14.05 -14.27
N LYS A 204 -7.41 -13.18 -14.68
CA LYS A 204 -6.09 -13.57 -15.10
C LYS A 204 -5.28 -14.24 -13.98
N ILE A 205 -5.33 -13.69 -12.76
CA ILE A 205 -4.56 -14.25 -11.63
C ILE A 205 -5.15 -15.60 -11.19
N GLU A 206 -6.47 -15.70 -11.11
CA GLU A 206 -7.14 -16.98 -10.78
C GLU A 206 -6.84 -18.07 -11.83
N GLU A 207 -6.78 -17.71 -13.13
CA GLU A 207 -6.37 -18.63 -14.19
C GLU A 207 -4.93 -19.08 -14.02
N GLN A 208 -3.98 -18.15 -13.78
CA GLN A 208 -2.57 -18.49 -13.55
C GLN A 208 -2.37 -19.38 -12.31
N ALA A 209 -3.08 -19.11 -11.21
CA ALA A 209 -3.02 -19.95 -10.02
C ALA A 209 -3.56 -21.37 -10.28
N LYS A 210 -4.62 -21.48 -11.07
CA LYS A 210 -5.17 -22.75 -11.47
C LYS A 210 -4.23 -23.52 -12.42
N GLU A 211 -3.64 -22.85 -13.40
CA GLU A 211 -2.66 -23.45 -14.30
C GLU A 211 -1.47 -24.01 -13.52
N ALA A 212 -0.93 -23.24 -12.55
CA ALA A 212 0.17 -23.68 -11.70
C ALA A 212 -0.18 -24.96 -10.91
N PHE A 213 -1.40 -25.03 -10.35
CA PHE A 213 -1.90 -26.22 -9.67
C PHE A 213 -2.03 -27.41 -10.64
N VAL A 214 -2.63 -27.22 -11.81
CA VAL A 214 -2.84 -28.27 -12.83
C VAL A 214 -1.52 -28.83 -13.31
N ASP A 215 -0.54 -28.00 -13.60
CA ASP A 215 0.80 -28.43 -14.04
C ASP A 215 1.49 -29.26 -12.94
N ARG A 216 1.37 -28.84 -11.68
CA ARG A 216 1.92 -29.60 -10.56
C ARG A 216 1.24 -30.95 -10.37
N MET A 217 -0.10 -30.97 -10.42
CA MET A 217 -0.88 -32.21 -10.24
C MET A 217 -0.76 -33.17 -11.41
N SER A 218 -0.64 -32.70 -12.64
CA SER A 218 -0.40 -33.52 -13.80
C SER A 218 0.94 -34.31 -13.70
N THR A 219 1.95 -33.65 -13.11
CA THR A 219 3.22 -34.29 -12.76
C THR A 219 3.03 -35.35 -11.67
N ALA A 220 2.25 -35.03 -10.64
CA ALA A 220 1.98 -35.88 -9.47
C ALA A 220 1.23 -37.13 -9.82
N THR A 221 0.31 -37.11 -10.77
CA THR A 221 -0.48 -38.25 -11.22
C THR A 221 0.27 -39.15 -12.24
N SER A 222 1.58 -38.92 -12.45
CA SER A 222 2.42 -39.69 -13.33
C SER A 222 1.90 -39.81 -14.78
N GLY A 223 1.20 -38.79 -15.26
CA GLY A 223 0.63 -38.75 -16.62
C GLY A 223 -0.67 -39.57 -16.79
N THR A 224 -1.27 -40.04 -15.68
CA THR A 224 -2.64 -40.59 -15.70
C THR A 224 -3.58 -39.54 -16.24
N ASN A 225 -4.49 -39.93 -17.12
CA ASN A 225 -5.43 -38.97 -17.75
C ASN A 225 -6.57 -38.62 -16.78
N VAL A 226 -6.29 -37.66 -15.90
CA VAL A 226 -7.34 -37.04 -15.04
C VAL A 226 -8.12 -36.07 -15.90
N ASP A 227 -9.45 -36.23 -16.00
CA ASP A 227 -10.24 -35.34 -16.82
C ASP A 227 -10.37 -33.93 -16.22
N ASP A 228 -10.71 -32.96 -17.06
CA ASP A 228 -10.79 -31.53 -16.65
C ASP A 228 -11.79 -31.30 -15.51
N SER A 229 -12.86 -32.09 -15.45
CA SER A 229 -13.89 -31.96 -14.41
C SER A 229 -13.35 -32.40 -13.05
N GLU A 230 -12.62 -33.49 -13.04
CA GLU A 230 -11.98 -34.02 -11.82
C GLU A 230 -10.83 -33.11 -11.37
N MET A 231 -10.01 -32.61 -12.29
CA MET A 231 -8.96 -31.66 -12.00
C MET A 231 -9.51 -30.35 -11.42
N ASN A 232 -10.64 -29.86 -11.94
CA ASN A 232 -11.33 -28.69 -11.38
C ASN A 232 -11.82 -28.96 -9.96
N LYS A 233 -12.39 -30.13 -9.70
CA LYS A 233 -12.83 -30.52 -8.35
C LYS A 233 -11.66 -30.58 -7.36
N MET A 234 -10.54 -31.18 -7.78
CA MET A 234 -9.31 -31.23 -6.98
C MET A 234 -8.80 -29.82 -6.65
N TYR A 235 -8.81 -28.89 -7.62
CA TYR A 235 -8.43 -27.50 -7.39
C TYR A 235 -9.35 -26.79 -6.41
N ASP A 236 -10.67 -27.01 -6.49
CA ASP A 236 -11.63 -26.43 -5.55
C ASP A 236 -11.45 -26.99 -4.13
N THR A 237 -11.18 -28.31 -4.00
CA THR A 237 -10.81 -28.93 -2.72
C THR A 237 -9.51 -28.34 -2.15
N TYR A 238 -8.49 -28.14 -2.98
CA TYR A 238 -7.21 -27.51 -2.60
C TYR A 238 -7.42 -26.10 -2.07
N LYS A 239 -8.15 -25.24 -2.80
CA LYS A 239 -8.47 -23.88 -2.34
C LYS A 239 -9.22 -23.87 -1.00
N ALA A 240 -10.20 -24.76 -0.84
CA ALA A 240 -10.95 -24.87 0.43
C ALA A 240 -10.02 -25.28 1.58
N THR A 241 -9.08 -26.19 1.33
CA THR A 241 -8.08 -26.60 2.33
C THR A 241 -7.10 -25.47 2.67
N LEU A 242 -6.67 -24.67 1.68
CA LEU A 242 -5.87 -23.47 1.95
C LEU A 242 -6.65 -22.47 2.82
N ALA A 243 -7.92 -22.23 2.50
CA ALA A 243 -8.78 -21.33 3.28
C ALA A 243 -8.93 -21.76 4.75
N GLU A 244 -8.99 -23.09 4.99
CA GLU A 244 -9.15 -23.66 6.32
C GLU A 244 -7.83 -23.70 7.11
N LYS A 245 -6.73 -24.07 6.46
CA LYS A 245 -5.48 -24.46 7.16
C LYS A 245 -4.34 -23.45 7.02
N ALA A 246 -4.27 -22.69 5.93
CA ALA A 246 -3.20 -21.73 5.72
C ALA A 246 -3.36 -20.50 6.62
N LYS A 247 -2.22 -19.91 7.00
CA LYS A 247 -2.18 -18.68 7.81
C LYS A 247 -1.43 -17.60 7.03
N LEU A 248 -1.90 -16.38 7.16
CA LEU A 248 -1.30 -15.19 6.60
C LEU A 248 -1.09 -14.16 7.71
N GLU A 249 0.14 -13.70 7.89
CA GLU A 249 0.51 -12.68 8.87
C GLU A 249 1.24 -11.54 8.12
N PRO A 250 0.50 -10.71 7.34
CA PRO A 250 1.10 -9.57 6.65
C PRO A 250 1.40 -8.44 7.61
N ARG A 251 2.55 -7.78 7.43
CA ARG A 251 2.98 -6.62 8.21
C ARG A 251 3.55 -5.56 7.29
N VAL A 252 3.08 -4.32 7.39
CA VAL A 252 3.69 -3.18 6.70
C VAL A 252 5.04 -2.91 7.35
N VAL A 253 6.11 -2.91 6.56
CA VAL A 253 7.48 -2.61 7.03
C VAL A 253 7.90 -1.21 6.62
N ALA A 254 7.42 -0.74 5.47
CA ALA A 254 7.63 0.63 5.04
C ALA A 254 6.40 1.13 4.25
N ARG A 255 6.06 2.40 4.40
CA ARG A 255 4.99 3.03 3.66
C ARG A 255 5.22 4.51 3.48
N GLY A 256 5.34 4.92 2.23
CA GLY A 256 5.24 6.31 1.81
C GLY A 256 3.81 6.67 1.40
N LYS A 257 3.70 7.73 0.62
CA LYS A 257 2.41 8.27 0.16
C LYS A 257 1.69 7.35 -0.84
N ASP A 258 2.43 6.79 -1.78
CA ASP A 258 1.92 6.00 -2.92
C ASP A 258 2.63 4.66 -3.12
N LYS A 259 3.54 4.30 -2.23
CA LYS A 259 4.27 3.04 -2.23
C LYS A 259 4.29 2.43 -0.84
N ALA A 260 4.36 1.11 -0.77
CA ALA A 260 4.54 0.38 0.48
C ALA A 260 5.30 -0.91 0.25
N GLU A 261 5.97 -1.37 1.30
CA GLU A 261 6.55 -2.70 1.43
C GLU A 261 5.84 -3.45 2.55
N VAL A 262 5.43 -4.69 2.25
CA VAL A 262 4.78 -5.60 3.19
C VAL A 262 5.61 -6.88 3.29
N LYS A 263 5.94 -7.30 4.51
CA LYS A 263 6.42 -8.66 4.78
C LYS A 263 5.26 -9.56 5.13
N LEU A 264 5.16 -10.69 4.44
CA LEU A 264 4.17 -11.72 4.67
C LEU A 264 4.83 -12.96 5.23
N LYS A 265 4.59 -13.26 6.51
CA LYS A 265 4.83 -14.57 7.07
C LYS A 265 3.60 -15.44 6.83
N TYR A 266 3.81 -16.66 6.36
CA TYR A 266 2.70 -17.51 5.94
C TYR A 266 2.93 -19.00 6.19
N SER A 267 1.84 -19.75 6.16
CA SER A 267 1.86 -21.20 6.00
C SER A 267 1.01 -21.60 4.79
N SER A 268 1.35 -22.72 4.17
CA SER A 268 0.62 -23.27 3.03
C SER A 268 0.60 -24.80 3.08
N VAL A 269 -0.29 -25.40 2.29
CA VAL A 269 -0.37 -26.84 2.11
C VAL A 269 0.63 -27.26 1.05
N SER A 270 1.52 -28.19 1.39
CA SER A 270 2.55 -28.69 0.49
C SER A 270 1.97 -29.70 -0.51
N LEU A 271 1.92 -29.32 -1.79
CA LEU A 271 1.55 -30.27 -2.85
C LEU A 271 2.58 -31.38 -3.04
N SER A 272 3.82 -31.25 -2.53
CA SER A 272 4.79 -32.34 -2.48
C SER A 272 4.33 -33.47 -1.54
N ASP A 273 3.79 -33.11 -0.37
CA ASP A 273 3.25 -34.11 0.57
C ASP A 273 1.99 -34.79 0.00
N VAL A 274 1.16 -34.03 -0.71
CA VAL A 274 0.00 -34.56 -1.43
C VAL A 274 0.43 -35.57 -2.51
N TYR A 275 1.50 -35.24 -3.25
CA TYR A 275 2.11 -36.14 -4.23
C TYR A 275 2.56 -37.46 -3.61
N ASP A 276 3.29 -37.41 -2.51
CA ASP A 276 3.77 -38.59 -1.81
C ASP A 276 2.59 -39.45 -1.32
N SER A 277 1.55 -38.83 -0.79
CA SER A 277 0.32 -39.54 -0.35
C SER A 277 -0.42 -40.21 -1.51
N LEU A 278 -0.52 -39.55 -2.67
CA LEU A 278 -1.09 -40.17 -3.87
C LEU A 278 -0.28 -41.41 -4.29
N GLY A 279 1.06 -41.32 -4.26
CA GLY A 279 1.96 -42.43 -4.53
C GLY A 279 1.76 -43.63 -3.58
N ASP A 280 1.56 -43.33 -2.27
CA ASP A 280 1.30 -44.35 -1.27
C ASP A 280 -0.03 -45.09 -1.52
N TYR A 281 -1.12 -44.34 -1.81
CA TYR A 281 -2.41 -44.94 -2.16
C TYR A 281 -2.34 -45.76 -3.46
N ALA A 282 -1.61 -45.31 -4.48
CA ALA A 282 -1.40 -46.06 -5.70
C ALA A 282 -0.63 -47.39 -5.47
N LYS A 283 0.40 -47.32 -4.63
CA LYS A 283 1.18 -48.52 -4.24
C LYS A 283 0.34 -49.51 -3.44
N GLU A 284 -0.42 -49.04 -2.47
CA GLU A 284 -1.33 -49.89 -1.68
C GLU A 284 -2.34 -50.61 -2.58
N TYR A 285 -2.93 -49.89 -3.57
CA TYR A 285 -3.83 -50.48 -4.55
C TYR A 285 -3.17 -51.57 -5.35
N MET A 286 -1.96 -51.35 -5.86
CA MET A 286 -1.20 -52.35 -6.64
C MET A 286 -0.92 -53.59 -5.82
N GLU A 287 -0.54 -53.46 -4.56
CA GLU A 287 -0.27 -54.57 -3.64
C GLU A 287 -1.54 -55.38 -3.36
N GLN A 288 -2.66 -54.71 -3.03
CA GLN A 288 -3.95 -55.34 -2.69
C GLN A 288 -4.56 -56.11 -3.88
N ASN A 289 -4.40 -55.58 -5.10
CA ASN A 289 -4.99 -56.17 -6.31
C ASN A 289 -4.00 -57.01 -7.12
N ALA A 290 -2.79 -57.19 -6.62
CA ALA A 290 -1.71 -57.93 -7.31
C ALA A 290 -1.52 -57.49 -8.78
N THR A 291 -1.61 -56.17 -9.01
CA THR A 291 -1.49 -55.54 -10.33
C THR A 291 -0.22 -54.68 -10.43
N PHE A 292 0.32 -54.55 -11.65
CA PHE A 292 1.40 -53.61 -11.97
C PHE A 292 0.92 -52.47 -12.87
N ASP A 293 -0.41 -52.35 -13.07
CA ASP A 293 -1.04 -51.29 -13.83
C ASP A 293 -1.02 -49.99 -13.04
N ARG A 294 -0.06 -49.13 -13.38
CA ARG A 294 0.13 -47.85 -12.69
C ARG A 294 -0.99 -46.85 -12.99
N GLU A 295 -1.55 -46.87 -14.18
CA GLU A 295 -2.60 -45.97 -14.59
C GLU A 295 -3.85 -46.19 -13.72
N VAL A 296 -4.35 -47.41 -13.63
CA VAL A 296 -5.47 -47.81 -12.78
C VAL A 296 -5.20 -47.52 -11.29
N ALA A 297 -3.94 -47.73 -10.86
CA ALA A 297 -3.57 -47.45 -9.45
C ALA A 297 -3.62 -45.96 -9.14
N TYR A 298 -3.17 -45.06 -10.03
CA TYR A 298 -3.27 -43.63 -9.84
C TYR A 298 -4.70 -43.08 -10.03
N GLU A 299 -5.52 -43.67 -10.92
CA GLU A 299 -6.97 -43.40 -10.97
C GLU A 299 -7.62 -43.65 -9.62
N TYR A 300 -7.30 -44.79 -8.98
CA TYR A 300 -7.78 -45.07 -7.63
C TYR A 300 -7.26 -44.05 -6.61
N ALA A 301 -5.97 -43.69 -6.63
CA ALA A 301 -5.37 -42.74 -5.72
C ALA A 301 -6.04 -41.34 -5.82
N VAL A 302 -6.36 -40.86 -7.04
CA VAL A 302 -7.08 -39.62 -7.28
C VAL A 302 -8.45 -39.61 -6.59
N THR A 303 -9.16 -40.75 -6.50
CA THR A 303 -10.43 -40.84 -5.74
C THR A 303 -10.27 -40.59 -4.24
N LYS A 304 -9.02 -40.61 -3.74
CA LYS A 304 -8.70 -40.33 -2.32
C LYS A 304 -8.26 -38.90 -2.07
N PHE A 305 -8.25 -38.06 -3.09
CA PHE A 305 -7.72 -36.70 -3.02
C PHE A 305 -8.36 -35.87 -1.88
N ASP A 306 -9.69 -35.89 -1.74
CA ASP A 306 -10.40 -35.16 -0.68
C ASP A 306 -9.89 -35.61 0.71
N LYS A 307 -9.68 -36.93 0.91
CA LYS A 307 -9.14 -37.45 2.17
C LYS A 307 -7.68 -37.06 2.38
N ILE A 308 -6.88 -37.11 1.33
CA ILE A 308 -5.47 -36.68 1.40
C ILE A 308 -5.39 -35.21 1.83
N MET A 309 -6.22 -34.36 1.26
CA MET A 309 -6.29 -32.93 1.62
C MET A 309 -6.76 -32.72 3.06
N GLU A 310 -7.71 -33.52 3.55
CA GLU A 310 -8.15 -33.50 4.95
C GLU A 310 -7.01 -33.87 5.93
N ASP A 311 -6.21 -34.88 5.55
CA ASP A 311 -5.11 -35.41 6.38
C ASP A 311 -3.81 -34.58 6.27
N THR A 312 -3.66 -33.72 5.26
CA THR A 312 -2.44 -32.91 5.04
C THR A 312 -2.47 -31.65 5.86
N ASP A 313 -1.44 -31.40 6.68
CA ASP A 313 -1.28 -30.20 7.48
C ASP A 313 -0.63 -29.05 6.68
N ALA A 314 -0.98 -27.81 7.01
CA ALA A 314 -0.25 -26.64 6.52
C ALA A 314 1.11 -26.53 7.24
N LYS A 315 2.15 -26.18 6.47
CA LYS A 315 3.51 -25.96 6.96
C LYS A 315 3.88 -24.50 6.89
N ASN A 316 4.60 -24.00 7.88
CA ASN A 316 5.14 -22.64 7.83
C ASN A 316 6.24 -22.56 6.77
N SER A 317 6.23 -21.47 6.02
CA SER A 317 7.35 -21.13 5.16
C SER A 317 8.61 -20.86 5.98
N SER A 318 9.76 -21.21 5.44
CA SER A 318 11.07 -20.90 6.03
C SER A 318 11.47 -19.43 5.85
N TYR A 319 10.81 -18.71 4.95
CA TYR A 319 11.13 -17.33 4.59
C TYR A 319 9.85 -16.50 4.49
N ASP A 320 9.94 -15.25 4.94
CA ASP A 320 8.90 -14.27 4.72
C ASP A 320 8.98 -13.78 3.26
N MET A 321 7.83 -13.53 2.63
CA MET A 321 7.79 -12.84 1.35
C MET A 321 7.90 -11.33 1.57
N THR A 322 8.69 -10.65 0.73
CA THR A 322 8.69 -9.19 0.63
C THR A 322 7.85 -8.79 -0.58
N ILE A 323 6.89 -7.90 -0.35
CA ILE A 323 5.87 -7.54 -1.32
C ILE A 323 5.87 -6.03 -1.49
N ASP A 324 6.22 -5.58 -2.68
CA ASP A 324 6.13 -4.17 -3.06
C ASP A 324 4.75 -3.85 -3.62
N LEU A 325 4.20 -2.72 -3.17
CA LEU A 325 2.89 -2.24 -3.59
C LEU A 325 2.98 -0.79 -4.07
N LYS A 326 2.12 -0.46 -5.04
CA LYS A 326 1.89 0.90 -5.50
C LYS A 326 0.42 1.28 -5.38
N LEU A 327 0.16 2.48 -4.86
CA LEU A 327 -1.19 3.03 -4.80
C LEU A 327 -1.55 3.64 -6.16
N LYS A 328 -2.62 3.13 -6.77
CA LYS A 328 -3.13 3.59 -8.06
C LYS A 328 -4.64 3.72 -7.97
N ASP A 329 -5.15 4.91 -8.26
CA ASP A 329 -6.59 5.20 -8.23
C ASP A 329 -7.27 4.80 -6.90
N GLY A 330 -6.54 4.99 -5.77
CA GLY A 330 -7.01 4.68 -4.43
C GLY A 330 -6.96 3.20 -4.03
N LYS A 331 -6.35 2.33 -4.86
CA LYS A 331 -6.18 0.90 -4.60
C LYS A 331 -4.73 0.47 -4.72
N TRP A 332 -4.33 -0.54 -3.97
CA TRP A 332 -2.99 -1.10 -3.99
C TRP A 332 -2.83 -2.12 -5.12
N GLU A 333 -1.87 -1.90 -5.97
CA GLU A 333 -1.40 -2.81 -7.01
C GLU A 333 -0.17 -3.53 -6.50
N ILE A 334 -0.22 -4.86 -6.50
CA ILE A 334 0.89 -5.72 -6.07
C ILE A 334 1.86 -5.91 -7.22
N ASP A 335 3.17 -5.83 -6.94
CA ASP A 335 4.20 -6.03 -7.96
C ASP A 335 4.17 -7.44 -8.55
N SER A 336 4.51 -7.54 -9.82
CA SER A 336 4.47 -8.82 -10.57
C SER A 336 5.43 -9.88 -10.05
N SER A 337 6.51 -9.51 -9.37
CA SER A 337 7.42 -10.46 -8.72
C SER A 337 6.72 -11.19 -7.59
N ALA A 338 5.97 -10.47 -6.74
CA ALA A 338 5.20 -11.06 -5.65
C ALA A 338 4.07 -11.96 -6.16
N VAL A 339 3.45 -11.65 -7.29
CA VAL A 339 2.45 -12.54 -7.93
C VAL A 339 3.05 -13.90 -8.28
N LYS A 340 4.29 -13.92 -8.77
CA LYS A 340 5.01 -15.17 -9.05
C LYS A 340 5.28 -15.95 -7.76
N ASP A 341 5.68 -15.26 -6.69
CA ASP A 341 5.93 -15.92 -5.41
C ASP A 341 4.64 -16.48 -4.79
N PHE A 342 3.50 -15.77 -4.94
CA PHE A 342 2.19 -16.31 -4.55
C PHE A 342 1.78 -17.53 -5.37
N ASN A 343 2.01 -17.54 -6.69
CA ASN A 343 1.75 -18.72 -7.51
C ASN A 343 2.59 -19.91 -7.04
N THR A 344 3.87 -19.69 -6.71
CA THR A 344 4.73 -20.74 -6.17
C THR A 344 4.23 -21.27 -4.82
N ALA A 345 3.85 -20.37 -3.90
CA ALA A 345 3.43 -20.74 -2.53
C ALA A 345 2.02 -21.34 -2.46
N PHE A 346 1.08 -20.80 -3.22
CA PHE A 346 -0.35 -21.11 -3.11
C PHE A 346 -0.95 -21.73 -4.37
N GLY A 347 -0.32 -21.60 -5.52
CA GLY A 347 -0.68 -22.31 -6.75
C GLY A 347 0.01 -23.67 -6.85
N GLU A 348 1.35 -23.70 -6.74
CA GLU A 348 2.16 -24.91 -6.81
C GLU A 348 2.33 -25.62 -5.45
N GLY A 349 1.95 -24.98 -4.35
CA GLY A 349 2.11 -25.50 -2.99
C GLY A 349 3.56 -25.79 -2.63
N LEU A 350 4.49 -24.96 -3.09
CA LEU A 350 5.90 -25.04 -2.74
C LEU A 350 6.22 -24.10 -1.57
N LEU A 351 6.94 -24.62 -0.55
CA LEU A 351 7.28 -23.89 0.67
C LEU A 351 8.80 -23.71 0.77
#